data_90a1a29af126e14d5def6d3f6f8775a3
#
_entry.id   90a1a29af126e14d5def6d3f6f8775a3
#
_cell.length_a   1.000
_cell.length_b   1.000
_cell.length_c   1.000
_cell.angle_alpha   90.00
_cell.angle_beta   90.00
_cell.angle_gamma   90.00
#
_symmetry.space_group_name_H-M   'P 1'
#
loop_
_entity.id
_entity.type
_entity.pdbx_description
1 polymer ?
#
loop_
_entity_poly.entity_id
_entity_poly.type
_entity_poly.pdbx_seq_one_letter_code
_entity_poly.pdbx_strand_id
1 'polypeptide(L)'
;MSSSAACIFCKIIKGDIPSFKLFESDKVFAFLDIQPLSRGHALVIPKFHGAKLTDIPDEDLHEILPVAKKIAQISGAEDFNILQNNGRIAHQVVDHVHFHMIPKPNQAEGLGIEWPAQATDMDKLKALHEELKSKI
;
A
#
# COMPACT_ATOMS: atom_id res chain seq x y z
N MET A 1 -17.14 -6.95 -9.11
CA MET A 1 -16.11 -6.26 -8.33
C MET A 1 -16.78 -5.30 -7.36
N SER A 2 -16.37 -5.29 -6.10
CA SER A 2 -16.94 -4.41 -5.08
C SER A 2 -16.50 -2.97 -5.30
N SER A 3 -17.40 -2.01 -5.11
CA SER A 3 -17.10 -0.58 -5.11
C SER A 3 -17.98 0.15 -4.10
N SER A 4 -17.63 1.39 -3.78
CA SER A 4 -18.37 2.21 -2.84
C SER A 4 -18.52 3.63 -3.41
N ALA A 5 -19.75 4.13 -3.46
CA ALA A 5 -20.06 5.46 -3.98
C ALA A 5 -19.44 6.59 -3.14
N ALA A 6 -19.19 6.35 -1.85
CA ALA A 6 -18.59 7.33 -0.94
C ALA A 6 -17.05 7.31 -0.96
N CYS A 7 -16.44 6.28 -1.53
CA CYS A 7 -14.98 6.12 -1.53
C CYS A 7 -14.33 7.00 -2.59
N ILE A 8 -13.38 7.84 -2.17
CA ILE A 8 -12.64 8.71 -3.09
C ILE A 8 -11.86 7.91 -4.14
N PHE A 9 -11.27 6.77 -3.76
CA PHE A 9 -10.52 5.94 -4.69
C PHE A 9 -11.43 5.22 -5.68
N CYS A 10 -12.61 4.77 -5.25
CA CYS A 10 -13.61 4.24 -6.18
C CYS A 10 -14.04 5.29 -7.19
N LYS A 11 -14.18 6.55 -6.76
CA LYS A 11 -14.51 7.67 -7.67
C LYS A 11 -13.38 7.94 -8.66
N ILE A 12 -12.14 7.84 -8.23
CA ILE A 12 -10.97 7.98 -9.11
C ILE A 12 -10.95 6.86 -10.15
N ILE A 13 -11.18 5.62 -9.73
CA ILE A 13 -11.23 4.47 -10.63
C ILE A 13 -12.31 4.63 -11.70
N LYS A 14 -13.47 5.16 -11.32
CA LYS A 14 -14.58 5.42 -12.24
C LYS A 14 -14.36 6.63 -13.15
N GLY A 15 -13.40 7.49 -12.83
CA GLY A 15 -13.15 8.73 -13.56
C GLY A 15 -14.00 9.91 -13.11
N ASP A 16 -14.76 9.78 -12.01
CA ASP A 16 -15.56 10.87 -11.45
C ASP A 16 -14.67 11.97 -10.84
N ILE A 17 -13.49 11.56 -10.35
CA ILE A 17 -12.46 12.46 -9.84
C ILE A 17 -11.22 12.28 -10.71
N PRO A 18 -10.61 13.36 -11.24
CA PRO A 18 -9.42 13.26 -12.06
C PRO A 18 -8.21 12.78 -11.23
N SER A 19 -7.29 12.08 -11.90
CA SER A 19 -6.05 11.62 -11.29
C SER A 19 -4.93 11.60 -12.34
N PHE A 20 -3.70 11.55 -11.86
CA PHE A 20 -2.53 11.37 -12.72
C PHE A 20 -2.25 9.87 -12.86
N LYS A 21 -3.06 9.22 -13.69
CA LYS A 21 -3.02 7.77 -13.89
C LYS A 21 -1.71 7.33 -14.53
N LEU A 22 -1.09 6.29 -13.95
CA LEU A 22 0.13 5.67 -14.47
C LEU A 22 -0.14 4.33 -15.13
N PHE A 23 -1.12 3.58 -14.63
CA PHE A 23 -1.40 2.23 -15.10
C PHE A 23 -2.83 1.84 -14.74
N GLU A 24 -3.43 1.02 -15.59
CA GLU A 24 -4.75 0.44 -15.31
C GLU A 24 -4.86 -0.93 -15.96
N SER A 25 -5.38 -1.89 -15.22
CA SER A 25 -5.77 -3.21 -15.72
C SER A 25 -7.19 -3.52 -15.23
N ASP A 26 -7.66 -4.74 -15.48
CA ASP A 26 -8.98 -5.15 -14.99
C ASP A 26 -9.11 -5.08 -13.46
N LYS A 27 -8.01 -5.28 -12.74
CA LYS A 27 -8.03 -5.42 -11.28
C LYS A 27 -7.24 -4.33 -10.54
N VAL A 28 -6.40 -3.57 -11.21
CA VAL A 28 -5.45 -2.65 -10.58
C VAL A 28 -5.50 -1.27 -11.23
N PHE A 29 -5.36 -0.25 -10.41
CA PHE A 29 -5.27 1.14 -10.83
C PHE A 29 -4.08 1.79 -10.11
N ALA A 30 -3.25 2.53 -10.82
CA ALA A 30 -2.10 3.21 -10.24
C ALA A 30 -2.04 4.66 -10.70
N PHE A 31 -1.68 5.56 -9.76
CA PHE A 31 -1.65 7.00 -10.02
C PHE A 31 -0.68 7.70 -9.07
N LEU A 32 -0.29 8.92 -9.42
CA LEU A 32 0.59 9.72 -8.57
C LEU A 32 -0.19 10.30 -7.39
N ASP A 33 0.43 10.29 -6.21
CA ASP A 33 -0.12 10.95 -5.03
C ASP A 33 0.01 12.46 -5.18
N ILE A 34 -1.08 13.20 -4.97
CA ILE A 34 -1.07 14.67 -5.05
C ILE A 34 -0.63 15.35 -3.75
N GLN A 35 -0.40 14.57 -2.69
CA GLN A 35 0.21 15.03 -1.44
C GLN A 35 1.47 14.20 -1.17
N PRO A 36 2.46 14.25 -2.07
CA PRO A 36 3.57 13.31 -2.04
C PRO A 36 4.53 13.57 -0.88
N LEU A 37 5.10 12.49 -0.35
CA LEU A 37 6.20 12.58 0.61
C LEU A 37 7.52 12.85 -0.10
N SER A 38 7.61 12.52 -1.39
CA SER A 38 8.75 12.81 -2.24
C SER A 38 8.31 12.77 -3.71
N ARG A 39 9.13 13.31 -4.59
CA ARG A 39 8.85 13.28 -6.03
C ARG A 39 8.73 11.83 -6.52
N GLY A 40 7.63 11.52 -7.18
CA GLY A 40 7.38 10.17 -7.70
C GLY A 40 6.61 9.24 -6.74
N HIS A 41 6.15 9.77 -5.59
CA HIS A 41 5.30 9.02 -4.69
C HIS A 41 4.03 8.59 -5.44
N ALA A 42 3.84 7.29 -5.59
CA ALA A 42 2.75 6.71 -6.34
C ALA A 42 1.89 5.80 -5.44
N LEU A 43 0.63 5.65 -5.84
CA LEU A 43 -0.30 4.73 -5.20
C LEU A 43 -0.68 3.64 -6.19
N VAL A 44 -0.69 2.40 -5.72
CA VAL A 44 -1.17 1.23 -6.46
C VAL A 44 -2.32 0.64 -5.66
N ILE A 45 -3.50 0.59 -6.27
CA ILE A 45 -4.70 0.15 -5.56
C ILE A 45 -5.41 -0.97 -6.32
N PRO A 46 -6.02 -1.93 -5.59
CA PRO A 46 -6.96 -2.83 -6.23
C PRO A 46 -8.22 -2.07 -6.61
N LYS A 47 -8.84 -2.43 -7.72
CA LYS A 47 -10.16 -1.86 -8.08
C LYS A 47 -11.25 -2.36 -7.15
N PHE A 48 -11.09 -3.58 -6.62
CA PHE A 48 -11.98 -4.12 -5.59
C PHE A 48 -11.92 -3.23 -4.36
N HIS A 49 -13.11 -2.79 -3.88
CA HIS A 49 -13.19 -1.98 -2.67
C HIS A 49 -13.13 -2.86 -1.43
N GLY A 50 -12.15 -2.60 -0.59
CA GLY A 50 -12.02 -3.20 0.73
C GLY A 50 -11.19 -2.28 1.60
N ALA A 51 -11.53 -2.18 2.88
CA ALA A 51 -10.86 -1.26 3.79
C ALA A 51 -9.45 -1.72 4.14
N LYS A 52 -9.28 -3.01 4.42
CA LYS A 52 -8.00 -3.60 4.83
C LYS A 52 -7.54 -4.67 3.87
N LEU A 53 -6.24 -4.95 3.89
CA LEU A 53 -5.61 -5.97 3.05
C LEU A 53 -6.34 -7.31 3.16
N THR A 54 -6.75 -7.70 4.37
CA THR A 54 -7.45 -8.95 4.64
C THR A 54 -8.85 -9.03 4.01
N ASP A 55 -9.40 -7.90 3.55
CA ASP A 55 -10.69 -7.85 2.88
C ASP A 55 -10.60 -8.06 1.37
N ILE A 56 -9.39 -8.07 0.82
CA ILE A 56 -9.18 -8.15 -0.63
C ILE A 56 -8.99 -9.61 -1.04
N PRO A 57 -9.72 -10.11 -2.06
CA PRO A 57 -9.46 -11.45 -2.60
C PRO A 57 -8.03 -11.58 -3.12
N ASP A 58 -7.42 -12.76 -2.92
CA ASP A 58 -6.03 -12.99 -3.30
C ASP A 58 -5.77 -12.66 -4.78
N GLU A 59 -6.67 -13.02 -5.67
CA GLU A 59 -6.55 -12.76 -7.10
C GLU A 59 -6.48 -11.26 -7.44
N ASP A 60 -7.06 -10.41 -6.61
CA ASP A 60 -7.02 -8.96 -6.80
C ASP A 60 -5.72 -8.34 -6.26
N LEU A 61 -4.88 -9.14 -5.60
CA LEU A 61 -3.59 -8.71 -5.08
C LEU A 61 -2.42 -9.13 -5.98
N HIS A 62 -2.63 -10.06 -6.92
CA HIS A 62 -1.53 -10.66 -7.68
C HIS A 62 -0.71 -9.65 -8.50
N GLU A 63 -1.35 -8.63 -9.05
CA GLU A 63 -0.66 -7.62 -9.86
C GLU A 63 -0.08 -6.45 -9.04
N ILE A 64 -0.48 -6.29 -7.80
CA ILE A 64 -0.17 -5.08 -7.01
C ILE A 64 1.34 -4.85 -6.90
N LEU A 65 2.08 -5.81 -6.36
CA LEU A 65 3.53 -5.65 -6.19
C LEU A 65 4.29 -5.63 -7.52
N PRO A 66 3.97 -6.44 -8.53
CA PRO A 66 4.55 -6.29 -9.85
C PRO A 66 4.37 -4.89 -10.45
N VAL A 67 3.20 -4.29 -10.31
CA VAL A 67 2.95 -2.91 -10.78
C VAL A 67 3.75 -1.90 -9.97
N ALA A 68 3.75 -2.01 -8.65
CA ALA A 68 4.56 -1.14 -7.78
C ALA A 68 6.05 -1.23 -8.12
N LYS A 69 6.55 -2.43 -8.34
CA LYS A 69 7.93 -2.69 -8.78
C LYS A 69 8.23 -1.98 -10.09
N LYS A 70 7.34 -2.08 -11.07
CA LYS A 70 7.51 -1.44 -12.37
C LYS A 70 7.58 0.08 -12.23
N ILE A 71 6.72 0.66 -11.41
CA ILE A 71 6.72 2.11 -11.17
C ILE A 71 8.02 2.54 -10.50
N ALA A 72 8.52 1.79 -9.52
CA ALA A 72 9.80 2.06 -8.88
C ALA A 72 10.94 2.04 -9.90
N GLN A 73 10.96 1.05 -10.80
CA GLN A 73 11.96 0.94 -11.85
C GLN A 73 11.94 2.13 -12.80
N ILE A 74 10.77 2.52 -13.29
CA ILE A 74 10.68 3.63 -14.25
C ILE A 74 10.89 4.99 -13.59
N SER A 75 10.66 5.12 -12.30
CA SER A 75 10.94 6.35 -11.55
C SER A 75 12.44 6.60 -11.36
N GLY A 76 13.26 5.58 -11.50
CA GLY A 76 14.68 5.65 -11.25
C GLY A 76 15.07 5.69 -9.78
N ALA A 77 14.15 5.44 -8.88
CA ALA A 77 14.44 5.43 -7.43
C ALA A 77 15.37 4.27 -7.08
N GLU A 78 16.52 4.57 -6.49
CA GLU A 78 17.44 3.55 -5.96
C GLU A 78 16.93 3.04 -4.62
N ASP A 79 16.63 3.96 -3.70
CA ASP A 79 16.06 3.65 -2.40
C ASP A 79 14.59 4.07 -2.39
N PHE A 80 13.74 3.22 -1.88
CA PHE A 80 12.29 3.49 -1.82
C PHE A 80 11.61 2.58 -0.80
N ASN A 81 10.45 2.99 -0.36
CA ASN A 81 9.61 2.18 0.52
C ASN A 81 8.34 1.75 -0.21
N ILE A 82 7.94 0.52 0.03
CA ILE A 82 6.59 0.05 -0.27
C ILE A 82 5.85 -0.01 1.06
N LEU A 83 4.77 0.74 1.18
CA LEU A 83 4.03 0.88 2.43
C LEU A 83 2.56 0.60 2.20
N GLN A 84 1.96 -0.21 3.06
CA GLN A 84 0.53 -0.45 3.04
C GLN A 84 0.02 -0.45 4.48
N ASN A 85 -0.98 0.36 4.76
CA ASN A 85 -1.48 0.59 6.12
C ASN A 85 -2.89 0.02 6.27
N ASN A 86 -3.16 -0.63 7.40
CA ASN A 86 -4.45 -1.24 7.69
C ASN A 86 -4.98 -0.74 9.02
N GLY A 87 -5.97 0.15 8.98
CA GLY A 87 -6.59 0.73 10.15
C GLY A 87 -6.00 2.09 10.54
N ARG A 88 -6.79 2.89 11.26
CA ARG A 88 -6.42 4.25 11.66
C ARG A 88 -5.18 4.28 12.55
N ILE A 89 -5.06 3.35 13.48
CA ILE A 89 -3.91 3.27 14.39
C ILE A 89 -2.63 3.00 13.61
N ALA A 90 -2.73 2.26 12.50
CA ALA A 90 -1.61 1.99 11.60
C ALA A 90 -1.50 3.03 10.47
N HIS A 91 -2.07 4.21 10.66
CA HIS A 91 -1.97 5.36 9.75
C HIS A 91 -2.68 5.19 8.41
N GLN A 92 -3.75 4.42 8.36
CA GLN A 92 -4.59 4.37 7.17
C GLN A 92 -5.57 5.56 7.16
N VAL A 93 -5.44 6.43 6.18
CA VAL A 93 -6.27 7.64 6.08
C VAL A 93 -7.50 7.42 5.19
N VAL A 94 -7.36 6.65 4.11
CA VAL A 94 -8.45 6.31 3.19
C VAL A 94 -8.81 4.85 3.36
N ASP A 95 -10.10 4.55 3.55
CA ASP A 95 -10.62 3.20 3.81
C ASP A 95 -10.84 2.42 2.51
N HIS A 96 -9.83 2.35 1.71
CA HIS A 96 -9.70 1.55 0.49
C HIS A 96 -8.23 1.16 0.41
N VAL A 97 -7.94 -0.12 0.34
CA VAL A 97 -6.57 -0.63 0.32
C VAL A 97 -5.73 0.09 -0.73
N HIS A 98 -4.58 0.57 -0.32
CA HIS A 98 -3.65 1.22 -1.23
C HIS A 98 -2.21 0.96 -0.80
N PHE A 99 -1.38 0.71 -1.78
CA PHE A 99 0.05 0.49 -1.60
C PHE A 99 0.78 1.73 -2.08
N HIS A 100 1.62 2.29 -1.21
CA HIS A 100 2.47 3.42 -1.56
C HIS A 100 3.79 2.91 -2.13
N MET A 101 4.26 3.50 -3.20
CA MET A 101 5.66 3.45 -3.61
C MET A 101 6.24 4.84 -3.37
N ILE A 102 7.18 4.94 -2.44
CA ILE A 102 7.68 6.22 -1.96
C ILE A 102 9.20 6.27 -2.15
N PRO A 103 9.69 7.04 -3.14
CA PRO A 103 11.13 7.23 -3.30
C PRO A 103 11.77 7.86 -2.07
N LYS A 104 12.97 7.42 -1.73
CA LYS A 104 13.78 7.97 -0.65
C LYS A 104 15.08 8.55 -1.23
N PRO A 105 15.02 9.75 -1.84
CA PRO A 105 16.18 10.31 -2.52
C PRO A 105 17.27 10.81 -1.59
N ASN A 106 16.93 11.12 -0.35
CA ASN A 106 17.84 11.58 0.69
C ASN A 106 17.22 11.39 2.07
N GLN A 107 17.95 11.72 3.13
CA GLN A 107 17.47 11.50 4.51
C GLN A 107 16.25 12.35 4.87
N ALA A 108 16.07 13.50 4.25
CA ALA A 108 15.01 14.44 4.61
C ALA A 108 13.68 14.17 3.90
N GLU A 109 13.73 13.69 2.66
CA GLU A 109 12.55 13.45 1.84
C GLU A 109 12.12 11.97 1.88
N GLY A 110 10.85 11.71 1.61
CA GLY A 110 10.28 10.38 1.61
C GLY A 110 9.77 9.98 2.98
N LEU A 111 9.58 8.69 3.17
CA LEU A 111 9.00 8.16 4.40
C LEU A 111 9.95 8.31 5.58
N GLY A 112 9.47 8.94 6.67
CA GLY A 112 10.19 8.98 7.92
C GLY A 112 9.83 7.75 8.76
N ILE A 113 10.83 7.00 9.20
CA ILE A 113 10.60 5.77 9.98
C ILE A 113 11.21 5.93 11.36
N GLU A 114 10.38 5.76 12.40
CA GLU A 114 10.83 5.47 13.74
C GLU A 114 10.72 3.96 13.94
N TRP A 115 11.74 3.37 14.58
CA TRP A 115 11.80 1.91 14.72
C TRP A 115 12.02 1.51 16.18
N PRO A 116 11.01 1.75 17.07
CA PRO A 116 11.14 1.48 18.50
C PRO A 116 11.01 -0.02 18.78
N ALA A 117 12.07 -0.76 18.48
CA ALA A 117 12.09 -2.20 18.71
C ALA A 117 11.99 -2.49 20.20
N GLN A 118 11.23 -3.52 20.54
CA GLN A 118 11.03 -3.94 21.92
C GLN A 118 11.98 -5.10 22.28
N ALA A 119 12.34 -5.19 23.58
CA ALA A 119 13.09 -6.33 24.07
C ALA A 119 12.26 -7.62 23.96
N THR A 120 12.94 -8.73 23.68
CA THR A 120 12.30 -10.01 23.43
C THR A 120 12.51 -10.95 24.61
N ASP A 121 11.44 -11.60 25.07
CA ASP A 121 11.49 -12.79 25.93
C ASP A 121 11.44 -14.00 25.00
N MET A 122 12.54 -14.75 24.93
CA MET A 122 12.66 -15.86 23.97
C MET A 122 11.69 -17.01 24.26
N ASP A 123 11.31 -17.24 25.50
CA ASP A 123 10.37 -18.32 25.85
C ASP A 123 8.96 -17.95 25.37
N LYS A 124 8.55 -16.69 25.56
CA LYS A 124 7.26 -16.19 25.07
C LYS A 124 7.21 -16.16 23.56
N LEU A 125 8.31 -15.78 22.92
CA LEU A 125 8.40 -15.76 21.46
C LEU A 125 8.27 -17.17 20.88
N LYS A 126 8.91 -18.16 21.51
CA LYS A 126 8.79 -19.57 21.11
C LYS A 126 7.33 -20.06 21.21
N ALA A 127 6.67 -19.74 22.32
CA ALA A 127 5.26 -20.12 22.52
C ALA A 127 4.36 -19.49 21.45
N LEU A 128 4.57 -18.21 21.16
CA LEU A 128 3.83 -17.52 20.09
C LEU A 128 4.11 -18.14 18.72
N HIS A 129 5.35 -18.48 18.43
CA HIS A 129 5.74 -19.14 17.18
C HIS A 129 4.98 -20.46 17.00
N GLU A 130 4.93 -21.29 18.03
CA GLU A 130 4.20 -22.57 17.99
C GLU A 130 2.70 -22.35 17.76
N GLU A 131 2.11 -21.35 18.45
CA GLU A 131 0.69 -21.01 18.29
C GLU A 131 0.38 -20.60 16.86
N LEU A 132 1.12 -19.64 16.33
CA LEU A 132 0.86 -19.11 14.98
C LEU A 132 1.13 -20.16 13.91
N LYS A 133 2.19 -20.93 14.04
CA LYS A 133 2.54 -22.00 13.11
C LYS A 133 1.43 -23.04 13.02
N SER A 134 0.76 -23.32 14.13
CA SER A 134 -0.35 -24.30 14.14
C SER A 134 -1.59 -23.82 13.39
N LYS A 135 -1.69 -22.50 13.09
CA LYS A 135 -2.85 -21.88 12.42
C LYS A 135 -2.61 -21.62 10.94
N ILE A 136 -1.40 -21.80 10.47
CA ILE A 136 -1.07 -21.66 9.06
C ILE A 136 -1.14 -23.04 8.39
#